data_807dc1ab29338f9c4bf9c4217dcbf2b8
#
_entry.id   807dc1ab29338f9c4bf9c4217dcbf2b8
#
_cell.length_a   1.000
_cell.length_b   1.000
_cell.length_c   1.000
_cell.angle_alpha   90.00
_cell.angle_beta   90.00
_cell.angle_gamma   90.00
#
_symmetry.space_group_name_H-M   'P 1'
#
loop_
_entity.id
_entity.type
_entity.pdbx_description
1 polymer ?
#
loop_
_entity_poly.entity_id
_entity_poly.type
_entity_poly.pdbx_seq_one_letter_code
_entity_poly.pdbx_strand_id
1 'polypeptide(L)'
;MGMNVDDFTQPLEAVMAQERRFATPLSAEDRERLFADWREANAGALEEMEDWALAFDMMGRRVSARYLIEKERHEGSCRLVPIPFADQYGKVHTYSINNSDGSLLSRWLLSKFPNMNIETRKSVFDR
;
A
#
# COMPACT_ATOMS: atom_id res chain seq x y z
N MET A 1 -19.84 21.49 -16.96
CA MET A 1 -19.74 21.54 -16.44
C MET A 1 -18.91 21.25 -15.64
N GLY A 2 -18.74 21.18 -15.04
CA GLY A 2 -18.05 21.03 -14.04
C GLY A 2 -16.84 20.37 -13.96
N MET A 3 -16.20 20.30 -14.58
CA MET A 3 -15.18 19.62 -14.47
C MET A 3 -14.19 20.25 -13.94
N ASN A 4 -13.54 20.78 -14.05
CA ASN A 4 -12.62 21.61 -13.83
C ASN A 4 -12.12 21.67 -12.48
N VAL A 5 -12.23 22.66 -11.80
CA VAL A 5 -11.66 22.84 -10.48
C VAL A 5 -12.13 21.77 -9.54
N ASP A 6 -13.36 21.40 -9.65
CA ASP A 6 -13.90 20.39 -8.79
C ASP A 6 -13.21 19.05 -8.96
N ASP A 7 -12.76 18.75 -10.17
CA ASP A 7 -12.07 17.51 -10.39
C ASP A 7 -10.71 17.47 -9.72
N PHE A 8 -10.02 18.61 -9.66
CA PHE A 8 -8.72 18.64 -9.03
C PHE A 8 -8.81 18.54 -7.51
N THR A 9 -9.87 19.08 -6.93
CA THR A 9 -10.03 19.04 -5.50
C THR A 9 -10.82 17.83 -5.06
N GLN A 10 -11.40 17.10 -5.98
CA GLN A 10 -12.29 16.01 -5.67
C GLN A 10 -11.69 14.95 -4.74
N PRO A 11 -10.44 14.50 -4.88
CA PRO A 11 -9.93 13.51 -3.94
C PRO A 11 -9.95 14.01 -2.50
N LEU A 12 -9.59 15.28 -2.28
CA LEU A 12 -9.62 15.84 -0.97
C LEU A 12 -11.04 16.02 -0.48
N GLU A 13 -11.90 16.53 -1.34
CA GLU A 13 -13.31 16.72 -0.98
C GLU A 13 -13.97 15.37 -0.70
N ALA A 14 -13.65 14.35 -1.47
CA ALA A 14 -14.20 13.03 -1.25
C ALA A 14 -13.79 12.48 0.10
N VAL A 15 -12.55 12.68 0.51
CA VAL A 15 -12.07 12.24 1.81
C VAL A 15 -12.80 13.01 2.91
N MET A 16 -12.97 14.30 2.77
CA MET A 16 -13.63 15.12 3.76
C MET A 16 -15.14 14.85 3.82
N ALA A 17 -15.74 14.52 2.69
CA ALA A 17 -17.17 14.26 2.62
C ALA A 17 -17.53 12.86 3.13
N GLN A 18 -16.58 11.93 3.11
CA GLN A 18 -16.85 10.62 3.63
C GLN A 18 -17.03 10.73 5.13
N GLU A 19 -18.01 10.04 5.63
CA GLU A 19 -18.22 10.01 7.05
C GLU A 19 -17.11 9.26 7.75
N ARG A 20 -16.44 8.39 7.04
CA ARG A 20 -15.44 7.56 7.62
C ARG A 20 -14.17 8.34 7.91
N ARG A 21 -13.79 8.33 9.14
CA ARG A 21 -12.56 8.95 9.62
C ARG A 21 -11.74 7.90 10.34
N PHE A 22 -10.43 8.08 10.33
CA PHE A 22 -9.52 7.12 10.91
C PHE A 22 -8.97 7.69 12.22
N ALA A 23 -9.08 6.93 13.28
CA ALA A 23 -8.44 7.34 14.52
C ALA A 23 -6.92 7.22 14.35
N THR A 24 -6.18 8.20 14.86
CA THR A 24 -4.72 8.17 14.82
C THR A 24 -4.18 8.07 16.24
N PRO A 25 -3.14 7.26 16.45
CA PRO A 25 -2.41 6.47 15.44
C PRO A 25 -3.29 5.38 14.83
N LEU A 26 -3.00 5.04 13.58
CA LEU A 26 -3.82 4.10 12.83
C LEU A 26 -3.79 2.71 13.47
N SER A 27 -4.95 2.07 13.53
CA SER A 27 -5.03 0.67 13.96
C SER A 27 -4.50 -0.24 12.86
N ALA A 28 -4.20 -1.49 13.19
CA ALA A 28 -3.78 -2.48 12.22
C ALA A 28 -4.84 -2.66 11.14
N GLU A 29 -6.11 -2.69 11.52
CA GLU A 29 -7.20 -2.85 10.57
C GLU A 29 -7.28 -1.68 9.61
N ASP A 30 -7.13 -0.46 10.10
CA ASP A 30 -7.17 0.73 9.25
C ASP A 30 -5.98 0.77 8.30
N ARG A 31 -4.82 0.32 8.76
CA ARG A 31 -3.64 0.24 7.89
C ARG A 31 -3.85 -0.80 6.78
N GLU A 32 -4.49 -1.91 7.09
CA GLU A 32 -4.84 -2.89 6.06
C GLU A 32 -5.77 -2.30 5.01
N ARG A 33 -6.73 -1.50 5.44
CA ARG A 33 -7.65 -0.85 4.51
C ARG A 33 -6.96 0.18 3.63
N LEU A 34 -6.11 0.99 4.22
CA LEU A 34 -5.36 1.99 3.45
C LEU A 34 -4.40 1.31 2.49
N PHE A 35 -3.82 0.19 2.89
CA PHE A 35 -2.97 -0.59 2.01
C PHE A 35 -3.76 -1.14 0.82
N ALA A 36 -4.99 -1.58 1.04
CA ALA A 36 -5.84 -2.04 -0.05
C ALA A 36 -6.13 -0.91 -1.05
N ASP A 37 -6.42 0.28 -0.54
CA ASP A 37 -6.65 1.44 -1.39
C ASP A 37 -5.37 1.83 -2.12
N TRP A 38 -4.22 1.72 -1.44
CA TRP A 38 -2.93 2.00 -2.04
C TRP A 38 -2.62 1.05 -3.19
N ARG A 39 -2.97 -0.23 -3.04
CA ARG A 39 -2.77 -1.21 -4.11
C ARG A 39 -3.55 -0.85 -5.37
N GLU A 40 -4.78 -0.37 -5.21
CA GLU A 40 -5.59 0.02 -6.35
C GLU A 40 -5.00 1.26 -7.04
N ALA A 41 -4.58 2.23 -6.27
CA ALA A 41 -4.03 3.46 -6.82
C ALA A 41 -2.65 3.25 -7.43
N ASN A 42 -1.93 2.21 -7.03
CA ASN A 42 -0.56 1.95 -7.44
C ASN A 42 -0.43 0.57 -8.09
N ALA A 43 -1.40 0.20 -8.92
CA ALA A 43 -1.42 -1.14 -9.53
C ALA A 43 -0.16 -1.44 -10.34
N GLY A 44 0.38 -0.46 -11.04
CA GLY A 44 1.60 -0.65 -11.82
C GLY A 44 2.81 -0.92 -10.95
N ALA A 45 2.94 -0.17 -9.85
CA ALA A 45 4.06 -0.37 -8.92
C ALA A 45 3.93 -1.74 -8.23
N LEU A 46 2.71 -2.14 -7.88
CA LEU A 46 2.48 -3.43 -7.27
C LEU A 46 2.87 -4.56 -8.23
N GLU A 47 2.47 -4.44 -9.50
CA GLU A 47 2.81 -5.43 -10.50
C GLU A 47 4.33 -5.53 -10.68
N GLU A 48 5.01 -4.40 -10.68
CA GLU A 48 6.47 -4.36 -10.79
C GLU A 48 7.12 -5.09 -9.61
N MET A 49 6.64 -4.86 -8.40
CA MET A 49 7.16 -5.58 -7.23
C MET A 49 6.85 -7.07 -7.30
N GLU A 50 5.67 -7.44 -7.80
CA GLU A 50 5.32 -8.85 -7.99
C GLU A 50 6.25 -9.52 -9.00
N ASP A 51 6.57 -8.84 -10.09
CA ASP A 51 7.46 -9.38 -11.10
C ASP A 51 8.86 -9.62 -10.53
N TRP A 52 9.38 -8.68 -9.76
CA TRP A 52 10.67 -8.85 -9.09
C TRP A 52 10.63 -10.01 -8.10
N ALA A 53 9.54 -10.10 -7.34
CA ALA A 53 9.40 -11.19 -6.37
C ALA A 53 9.42 -12.55 -7.06
N LEU A 54 8.69 -12.68 -8.17
CA LEU A 54 8.67 -13.92 -8.93
C LEU A 54 10.05 -14.24 -9.50
N ALA A 55 10.76 -13.24 -9.99
CA ALA A 55 12.10 -13.44 -10.54
C ALA A 55 13.06 -13.96 -9.46
N PHE A 56 13.03 -13.37 -8.27
CA PHE A 56 13.88 -13.83 -7.17
C PHE A 56 13.51 -15.26 -6.75
N ASP A 57 12.21 -15.53 -6.66
CA ASP A 57 11.74 -16.85 -6.28
C ASP A 57 12.17 -17.91 -7.30
N MET A 58 12.06 -17.60 -8.59
CA MET A 58 12.49 -18.49 -9.64
C MET A 58 13.98 -18.77 -9.62
N MET A 59 14.77 -17.84 -9.12
CA MET A 59 16.21 -18.04 -8.95
C MET A 59 16.56 -18.80 -7.68
N GLY A 60 15.55 -19.27 -6.94
CA GLY A 60 15.78 -19.98 -5.71
C GLY A 60 16.15 -19.06 -4.54
N ARG A 61 15.93 -17.75 -4.69
CA ARG A 61 16.28 -16.79 -3.64
C ARG A 61 15.07 -16.50 -2.79
N ARG A 62 15.33 -16.22 -1.52
CA ARG A 62 14.27 -15.82 -0.62
C ARG A 62 13.82 -14.41 -0.96
N VAL A 63 12.53 -14.18 -1.01
CA VAL A 63 11.96 -12.89 -1.31
C VAL A 63 11.83 -12.05 -0.05
N SER A 64 12.25 -10.80 -0.10
CA SER A 64 12.15 -9.88 1.01
C SER A 64 11.19 -8.75 0.63
N ALA A 65 10.06 -8.65 1.33
CA ALA A 65 9.11 -7.58 1.08
C ALA A 65 9.73 -6.21 1.36
N ARG A 66 10.54 -6.11 2.40
CA ARG A 66 11.22 -4.85 2.72
C ARG A 66 12.15 -4.42 1.58
N TYR A 67 12.88 -5.35 1.02
CA TYR A 67 13.76 -5.04 -0.11
C TYR A 67 12.95 -4.59 -1.32
N LEU A 68 11.82 -5.25 -1.59
CA LEU A 68 10.96 -4.86 -2.71
C LEU A 68 10.43 -3.44 -2.56
N ILE A 69 10.03 -3.05 -1.35
CA ILE A 69 9.56 -1.69 -1.08
C ILE A 69 10.67 -0.68 -1.34
N GLU A 70 11.87 -0.95 -0.84
CA GLU A 70 13.01 -0.08 -1.05
C GLU A 70 13.37 0.00 -2.53
N LYS A 71 13.37 -1.13 -3.21
CA LYS A 71 13.69 -1.17 -4.63
C LYS A 71 12.66 -0.38 -5.44
N GLU A 72 11.38 -0.51 -5.11
CA GLU A 72 10.35 0.24 -5.81
C GLU A 72 10.54 1.74 -5.63
N ARG A 73 10.87 2.17 -4.43
CA ARG A 73 11.09 3.59 -4.17
C ARG A 73 12.25 4.18 -4.95
N HIS A 74 13.32 3.42 -5.10
CA HIS A 74 14.54 3.94 -5.71
C HIS A 74 14.69 3.61 -7.18
N GLU A 75 14.15 2.49 -7.63
CA GLU A 75 14.36 2.01 -8.99
C GLU A 75 13.07 1.74 -9.73
N GLY A 76 11.93 1.93 -9.10
CA GLY A 76 10.65 1.65 -9.74
C GLY A 76 10.38 2.57 -10.91
N SER A 77 9.73 2.03 -11.92
CA SER A 77 9.37 2.81 -13.10
C SER A 77 8.05 3.56 -12.93
N CYS A 78 7.31 3.27 -11.88
CA CYS A 78 6.01 3.87 -11.64
C CYS A 78 6.10 4.90 -10.53
N ARG A 79 5.41 6.03 -10.74
CA ARG A 79 5.31 7.03 -9.70
C ARG A 79 4.34 6.53 -8.64
N LEU A 80 4.75 6.59 -7.38
CA LEU A 80 3.89 6.17 -6.27
C LEU A 80 2.90 7.27 -5.91
N VAL A 81 1.66 6.89 -5.74
CA VAL A 81 0.57 7.80 -5.43
C VAL A 81 0.14 7.58 -3.99
N PRO A 82 0.25 8.60 -3.13
CA PRO A 82 -0.20 8.45 -1.75
C PRO A 82 -1.73 8.48 -1.66
N ILE A 83 -2.26 7.91 -0.59
CA ILE A 83 -3.70 7.84 -0.35
C ILE A 83 -4.06 8.86 0.73
N PRO A 84 -4.90 9.86 0.43
CA PRO A 84 -5.32 10.79 1.47
C PRO A 84 -6.39 10.18 2.36
N PHE A 85 -6.35 10.51 3.63
CA PHE A 85 -7.39 10.11 4.58
C PHE A 85 -7.56 11.17 5.65
N ALA A 86 -8.76 11.28 6.21
CA ALA A 86 -9.04 12.22 7.28
C ALA A 86 -8.99 11.51 8.63
N ASP A 87 -8.40 12.18 9.63
CA ASP A 87 -8.36 11.63 10.98
C ASP A 87 -9.64 11.99 11.75
N GLN A 88 -9.70 11.63 13.02
CA GLN A 88 -10.86 11.85 13.86
C GLN A 88 -11.19 13.33 14.07
N TYR A 89 -10.22 14.20 13.81
CA TYR A 89 -10.42 15.63 13.94
C TYR A 89 -10.66 16.32 12.58
N GLY A 90 -10.74 15.54 11.51
CA GLY A 90 -10.95 16.08 10.16
C GLY A 90 -9.68 16.54 9.48
N LYS A 91 -8.52 16.35 10.09
CA LYS A 91 -7.25 16.71 9.46
C LYS A 91 -6.89 15.67 8.43
N VAL A 92 -6.43 16.11 7.26
CA VAL A 92 -6.09 15.20 6.17
C VAL A 92 -4.62 14.79 6.27
N HIS A 93 -4.41 13.50 6.15
CA HIS A 93 -3.08 12.88 6.14
C HIS A 93 -2.94 12.09 4.85
N THR A 94 -1.75 11.59 4.58
CA THR A 94 -1.54 10.69 3.45
C THR A 94 -0.92 9.38 3.94
N TYR A 95 -1.34 8.29 3.30
CA TYR A 95 -0.77 6.98 3.54
C TYR A 95 0.03 6.57 2.30
N SER A 96 1.23 6.06 2.50
CA SER A 96 2.03 5.48 1.44
C SER A 96 2.75 4.28 2.02
N ILE A 97 3.05 3.29 1.17
CA ILE A 97 3.73 2.09 1.66
C ILE A 97 5.11 2.44 2.21
N ASN A 98 5.48 1.82 3.30
CA ASN A 98 6.79 2.01 3.90
C ASN A 98 7.29 0.69 4.47
N ASN A 99 8.50 0.71 5.04
CA ASN A 99 9.12 -0.53 5.51
C ASN A 99 8.34 -1.24 6.61
N SER A 100 7.55 -0.51 7.38
CA SER A 100 6.73 -1.14 8.41
C SER A 100 5.53 -1.90 7.82
N ASP A 101 5.25 -1.73 6.54
CA ASP A 101 4.19 -2.44 5.86
C ASP A 101 4.70 -3.71 5.15
N GLY A 102 5.92 -4.12 5.43
CA GLY A 102 6.48 -5.32 4.82
C GLY A 102 5.63 -6.57 5.04
N SER A 103 5.03 -6.71 6.24
CA SER A 103 4.18 -7.85 6.50
C SER A 103 2.89 -7.81 5.68
N LEU A 104 2.35 -6.64 5.40
CA LEU A 104 1.18 -6.51 4.54
C LEU A 104 1.52 -6.94 3.11
N LEU A 105 2.65 -6.50 2.61
CA LEU A 105 3.10 -6.89 1.26
C LEU A 105 3.39 -8.38 1.20
N SER A 106 4.05 -8.95 2.21
CA SER A 106 4.34 -10.38 2.27
C SER A 106 3.06 -11.20 2.22
N ARG A 107 2.06 -10.81 2.99
CA ARG A 107 0.78 -11.51 3.02
C ARG A 107 0.05 -11.40 1.69
N TRP A 108 0.13 -10.24 1.06
CA TRP A 108 -0.45 -10.06 -0.27
C TRP A 108 0.22 -10.98 -1.28
N LEU A 109 1.57 -11.01 -1.30
CA LEU A 109 2.30 -11.87 -2.23
C LEU A 109 1.97 -13.34 -2.02
N LEU A 110 1.87 -13.78 -0.77
CA LEU A 110 1.52 -15.17 -0.48
C LEU A 110 0.08 -15.50 -0.85
N SER A 111 -0.81 -14.53 -0.79
CA SER A 111 -2.20 -14.77 -1.20
C SER A 111 -2.29 -15.02 -2.72
N LYS A 112 -1.41 -14.39 -3.50
CA LYS A 112 -1.37 -14.60 -4.94
C LYS A 112 -0.46 -15.76 -5.34
N PHE A 113 0.62 -15.95 -4.62
CA PHE A 113 1.65 -16.95 -4.94
C PHE A 113 1.94 -17.77 -3.69
N PRO A 114 1.06 -18.73 -3.37
CA PRO A 114 1.15 -19.44 -2.06
C PRO A 114 2.45 -20.21 -1.84
N ASN A 115 3.14 -20.57 -2.89
CA ASN A 115 4.38 -21.34 -2.76
C ASN A 115 5.64 -20.49 -2.82
N MET A 116 5.49 -19.17 -2.86
CA MET A 116 6.65 -18.29 -2.92
C MET A 116 7.47 -18.37 -1.63
N ASN A 117 8.79 -18.39 -1.77
CA ASN A 117 9.68 -18.43 -0.61
C ASN A 117 9.85 -17.02 -0.04
N ILE A 118 8.91 -16.63 0.78
CA ILE A 118 8.95 -15.32 1.42
C ILE A 118 8.71 -15.51 2.90
N GLU A 119 9.52 -14.83 3.72
CA GLU A 119 9.36 -14.92 5.15
C GLU A 119 8.26 -13.99 5.63
N THR A 120 7.37 -14.50 6.45
CA THR A 120 6.38 -13.67 7.10
C THR A 120 6.71 -13.65 8.58
N ARG A 121 6.93 -12.46 9.12
CA ARG A 121 7.13 -12.33 10.55
C ARG A 121 5.79 -12.10 11.20
N LYS A 122 5.66 -12.61 12.41
CA LYS A 122 4.48 -12.33 13.20
C LYS A 122 4.44 -10.83 13.47
N SER A 123 3.30 -10.23 13.27
CA SER A 123 3.12 -8.79 13.43
C SER A 123 1.73 -8.49 13.93
N VAL A 124 1.41 -7.20 14.08
CA VAL A 124 0.07 -6.77 14.50
C VAL A 124 -1.00 -7.16 13.48
N PHE A 125 -0.61 -7.50 12.25
CA PHE A 125 -1.56 -7.91 11.21
C PHE A 125 -1.85 -9.40 11.23
N ASP A 126 -1.11 -10.18 12.01
CA ASP A 126 -1.32 -11.62 12.11
C ASP A 126 -2.34 -11.90 13.21
N ARG A 127 -3.29 -12.76 12.91
CA ARG A 127 -4.40 -13.05 13.82
C ARG A 127 -4.53 -14.52 14.13
#